data_6b615eb5637d46d54daea78672ac90e9
#
_entry.id   6b615eb5637d46d54daea78672ac90e9
#
_cell.length_a   1.000
_cell.length_b   1.000
_cell.length_c   1.000
_cell.angle_alpha   90.00
_cell.angle_beta   90.00
_cell.angle_gamma   90.00
#
_symmetry.space_group_name_H-M   'P 1'
#
loop_
_entity.id
_entity.type
_entity.pdbx_description
1 polymer ?
#
loop_
_entity_poly.entity_id
_entity_poly.type
_entity_poly.pdbx_seq_one_letter_code
_entity_poly.pdbx_strand_id
1 'polypeptide(L)'
;MSKEMNDARNGKLHAANSKVINKRKKKPLSPGKQLVWSMLQVLLGSFIMAASFNLFLVPNEIASGGVSGISILVQRFAGISPAYTQWAVNIPLFFVGLWLLGKRYALKVALGSVVLPLFVLLTSHWDTPTHNPLLAAIYGGIGVGLGLGIVFRGGGSTGGLGLAAQILHRYTGLSLGLSVAIFDGCVIIAAGLLISPEVALYALVGLFVTSKTIDIIQSGLPVSKVAFIISSEPEKLSETILYDLDRGLTKLDGHGGYSGEGRTVLMVVVGQMEVAKLKQLVRSVDPTAFVIISNTSEVVGEGFKLE
;
A
#
# COMPACT_ATOMS: atom_id res chain seq x y z
N MET A 1 14.99 -42.53 30.60
CA MET A 1 15.72 -42.36 29.32
C MET A 1 14.97 -41.53 28.24
N SER A 2 13.64 -41.74 28.02
CA SER A 2 12.90 -40.99 26.96
C SER A 2 12.61 -39.54 27.32
N LYS A 3 12.40 -39.20 28.59
CA LYS A 3 12.07 -37.84 29.07
C LYS A 3 13.30 -36.92 29.03
N GLU A 4 14.46 -37.43 29.42
CA GLU A 4 15.76 -36.68 29.38
C GLU A 4 16.23 -36.40 27.95
N MET A 5 15.97 -37.31 27.00
CA MET A 5 16.27 -37.09 25.59
C MET A 5 15.37 -36.01 24.96
N ASN A 6 14.09 -35.93 25.36
CA ASN A 6 13.16 -34.90 24.89
C ASN A 6 13.52 -33.50 25.46
N ASP A 7 13.89 -33.42 26.72
CA ASP A 7 14.30 -32.16 27.36
C ASP A 7 15.62 -31.63 26.76
N ALA A 8 16.59 -32.50 26.46
CA ALA A 8 17.83 -32.13 25.79
C ALA A 8 17.60 -31.67 24.34
N ARG A 9 16.61 -32.26 23.63
CA ARG A 9 16.24 -31.87 22.26
C ARG A 9 15.51 -30.52 22.23
N ASN A 10 14.60 -30.30 23.18
CA ASN A 10 13.89 -29.03 23.35
C ASN A 10 14.84 -27.89 23.76
N GLY A 11 15.80 -28.15 24.64
CA GLY A 11 16.83 -27.19 25.03
C GLY A 11 17.73 -26.75 23.87
N LYS A 12 18.10 -27.69 22.97
CA LYS A 12 18.88 -27.37 21.76
C LYS A 12 18.06 -26.61 20.72
N LEU A 13 16.77 -26.92 20.56
CA LEU A 13 15.86 -26.19 19.69
C LEU A 13 15.61 -24.76 20.19
N HIS A 14 15.38 -24.57 21.49
CA HIS A 14 15.27 -23.23 22.09
C HIS A 14 16.55 -22.41 21.98
N ALA A 15 17.72 -23.00 22.16
CA ALA A 15 19.00 -22.33 22.02
C ALA A 15 19.36 -21.97 20.56
N ALA A 16 18.97 -22.82 19.60
CA ALA A 16 19.12 -22.55 18.18
C ALA A 16 18.17 -21.42 17.72
N ASN A 17 16.92 -21.45 18.16
CA ASN A 17 15.93 -20.42 17.86
C ASN A 17 16.31 -19.06 18.47
N SER A 18 16.80 -19.02 19.70
CA SER A 18 17.24 -17.76 20.34
C SER A 18 18.42 -17.10 19.61
N LYS A 19 19.34 -17.89 19.02
CA LYS A 19 20.44 -17.39 18.19
C LYS A 19 19.98 -16.87 16.83
N VAL A 20 18.95 -17.46 16.23
CA VAL A 20 18.36 -17.01 14.95
C VAL A 20 17.58 -15.70 15.15
N ILE A 21 16.84 -15.59 16.26
CA ILE A 21 16.07 -14.38 16.62
C ILE A 21 17.00 -13.18 16.84
N ASN A 22 18.16 -13.40 17.49
CA ASN A 22 19.11 -12.32 17.79
C ASN A 22 19.88 -11.81 16.55
N LYS A 23 20.00 -12.59 15.48
CA LYS A 23 20.68 -12.18 14.23
C LYS A 23 19.83 -11.28 13.32
N ARG A 24 18.52 -11.16 13.54
CA ARG A 24 17.59 -10.45 12.63
C ARG A 24 17.04 -9.12 13.13
N LYS A 25 17.36 -8.69 14.36
CA LYS A 25 17.03 -7.33 14.81
C LYS A 25 17.95 -6.33 14.11
N LYS A 26 17.54 -5.83 12.92
CA LYS A 26 18.17 -4.61 12.38
C LYS A 26 18.01 -3.52 13.42
N LYS A 27 19.13 -2.98 13.92
CA LYS A 27 19.12 -1.84 14.84
C LYS A 27 18.26 -0.73 14.20
N PRO A 28 17.29 -0.16 14.91
CA PRO A 28 16.53 0.96 14.39
C PRO A 28 17.50 2.07 13.99
N LEU A 29 17.30 2.63 12.81
CA LEU A 29 18.10 3.75 12.31
C LEU A 29 18.05 4.89 13.33
N SER A 30 19.18 5.59 13.54
CA SER A 30 19.20 6.77 14.40
C SER A 30 18.17 7.80 13.91
N PRO A 31 17.56 8.62 14.79
CA PRO A 31 16.52 9.58 14.43
C PRO A 31 16.91 10.50 13.26
N GLY A 32 18.18 10.92 13.18
CA GLY A 32 18.70 11.71 12.08
C GLY A 32 18.73 10.94 10.74
N LYS A 33 19.13 9.66 10.76
CA LYS A 33 19.13 8.82 9.56
C LYS A 33 17.71 8.52 9.08
N GLN A 34 16.76 8.36 10.00
CA GLN A 34 15.34 8.19 9.65
C GLN A 34 14.78 9.45 8.97
N LEU A 35 15.13 10.63 9.46
CA LEU A 35 14.71 11.89 8.84
C LEU A 35 15.27 12.05 7.44
N VAL A 36 16.57 11.82 7.26
CA VAL A 36 17.23 11.88 5.94
C VAL A 36 16.59 10.88 4.98
N TRP A 37 16.35 9.65 5.41
CA TRP A 37 15.68 8.63 4.59
C TRP A 37 14.26 9.05 4.18
N SER A 38 13.49 9.62 5.12
CA SER A 38 12.16 10.17 4.83
C SER A 38 12.22 11.32 3.81
N MET A 39 13.18 12.23 3.93
CA MET A 39 13.34 13.33 2.99
C MET A 39 13.71 12.83 1.59
N LEU A 40 14.58 11.82 1.48
CA LEU A 40 14.91 11.18 0.21
C LEU A 40 13.69 10.53 -0.44
N GLN A 41 12.81 9.89 0.34
CA GLN A 41 11.56 9.34 -0.17
C GLN A 41 10.62 10.45 -0.67
N VAL A 42 10.52 11.58 0.02
CA VAL A 42 9.73 12.73 -0.46
C VAL A 42 10.29 13.28 -1.75
N LEU A 43 11.61 13.46 -1.88
CA LEU A 43 12.26 13.92 -3.10
C LEU A 43 12.04 12.97 -4.27
N LEU A 44 12.33 11.69 -4.08
CA LEU A 44 12.18 10.66 -5.12
C LEU A 44 10.72 10.51 -5.56
N GLY A 45 9.79 10.43 -4.59
CA GLY A 45 8.37 10.30 -4.89
C GLY A 45 7.81 11.52 -5.61
N SER A 46 8.21 12.74 -5.21
CA SER A 46 7.83 13.98 -5.90
C SER A 46 8.37 14.04 -7.32
N PHE A 47 9.60 13.56 -7.56
CA PHE A 47 10.18 13.50 -8.90
C PHE A 47 9.41 12.54 -9.81
N ILE A 48 9.14 11.30 -9.32
CA ILE A 48 8.36 10.30 -10.08
C ILE A 48 6.96 10.85 -10.41
N MET A 49 6.32 11.50 -9.44
CA MET A 49 5.00 12.10 -9.62
C MET A 49 5.05 13.22 -10.68
N ALA A 50 6.01 14.15 -10.59
CA ALA A 50 6.14 15.24 -11.53
C ALA A 50 6.44 14.79 -12.95
N ALA A 51 7.36 13.84 -13.10
CA ALA A 51 7.69 13.23 -14.39
C ALA A 51 6.47 12.56 -15.03
N SER A 52 5.74 11.74 -14.27
CA SER A 52 4.53 11.07 -14.77
C SER A 52 3.41 12.06 -15.10
N PHE A 53 3.28 13.11 -14.30
CA PHE A 53 2.32 14.18 -14.53
C PHE A 53 2.56 14.89 -15.87
N ASN A 54 3.80 15.32 -16.13
CA ASN A 54 4.15 16.02 -17.36
C ASN A 54 4.23 15.13 -18.59
N LEU A 55 4.66 13.86 -18.45
CA LEU A 55 4.72 12.91 -19.58
C LEU A 55 3.35 12.43 -20.04
N PHE A 56 2.41 12.23 -19.11
CA PHE A 56 1.16 11.56 -19.44
C PHE A 56 -0.07 12.43 -19.26
N LEU A 57 -0.21 13.13 -18.11
CA LEU A 57 -1.48 13.77 -17.74
C LEU A 57 -1.64 15.15 -18.37
N VAL A 58 -0.62 16.00 -18.29
CA VAL A 58 -0.66 17.37 -18.84
C VAL A 58 -0.90 17.39 -20.35
N PRO A 59 -0.15 16.64 -21.18
CA PRO A 59 -0.32 16.67 -22.63
C PRO A 59 -1.64 16.12 -23.12
N ASN A 60 -2.27 15.25 -22.32
CA ASN A 60 -3.56 14.63 -22.62
C ASN A 60 -4.73 15.32 -21.88
N GLU A 61 -4.49 16.43 -21.19
CA GLU A 61 -5.46 17.23 -20.43
C GLU A 61 -6.27 16.42 -19.40
N ILE A 62 -5.65 15.37 -18.84
CA ILE A 62 -6.31 14.47 -17.88
C ILE A 62 -6.19 15.07 -16.48
N ALA A 63 -7.24 15.73 -16.03
CA ALA A 63 -7.33 16.30 -14.68
C ALA A 63 -7.61 15.17 -13.66
N SER A 64 -6.58 14.37 -13.38
CA SER A 64 -6.66 13.16 -12.55
C SER A 64 -6.97 13.41 -11.06
N GLY A 65 -7.22 14.65 -10.68
CA GLY A 65 -7.60 15.04 -9.33
C GLY A 65 -6.55 15.87 -8.60
N GLY A 66 -6.85 16.21 -7.35
CA GLY A 66 -5.97 16.99 -6.48
C GLY A 66 -5.65 18.39 -6.99
N VAL A 67 -4.63 19.00 -6.41
CA VAL A 67 -4.11 20.30 -6.89
C VAL A 67 -3.49 20.15 -8.28
N SER A 68 -2.96 18.98 -8.61
CA SER A 68 -2.46 18.68 -9.96
C SER A 68 -3.58 18.74 -11.00
N GLY A 69 -4.75 18.15 -10.72
CA GLY A 69 -5.92 18.24 -11.59
C GLY A 69 -6.43 19.69 -11.74
N ILE A 70 -6.53 20.41 -10.62
CA ILE A 70 -6.88 21.85 -10.64
C ILE A 70 -5.89 22.63 -11.53
N SER A 71 -4.60 22.31 -11.45
CA SER A 71 -3.58 23.02 -12.23
C SER A 71 -3.70 22.79 -13.75
N ILE A 72 -4.17 21.62 -14.18
CA ILE A 72 -4.49 21.34 -15.59
C ILE A 72 -5.69 22.17 -16.05
N LEU A 73 -6.74 22.27 -15.22
CA LEU A 73 -7.91 23.11 -15.53
C LEU A 73 -7.48 24.59 -15.67
N VAL A 74 -6.68 25.10 -14.73
CA VAL A 74 -6.19 26.47 -14.79
C VAL A 74 -5.29 26.69 -16.02
N GLN A 75 -4.43 25.74 -16.37
CA GLN A 75 -3.64 25.83 -17.60
C GLN A 75 -4.51 25.93 -18.84
N ARG A 76 -5.54 25.11 -18.93
CA ARG A 76 -6.44 25.11 -20.09
C ARG A 76 -7.22 26.41 -20.25
N PHE A 77 -7.74 26.97 -19.15
CA PHE A 77 -8.60 28.16 -19.21
C PHE A 77 -7.82 29.49 -19.11
N ALA A 78 -6.71 29.52 -18.38
CA ALA A 78 -5.95 30.74 -18.11
C ALA A 78 -4.54 30.72 -18.69
N GLY A 79 -4.08 29.62 -19.30
CA GLY A 79 -2.72 29.52 -19.86
C GLY A 79 -1.60 29.51 -18.81
N ILE A 80 -1.92 29.40 -17.51
CA ILE A 80 -0.94 29.45 -16.43
C ILE A 80 -0.31 28.07 -16.28
N SER A 81 1.04 28.02 -16.26
CA SER A 81 1.78 26.77 -16.06
C SER A 81 1.33 26.05 -14.78
N PRO A 82 1.15 24.71 -14.83
CA PRO A 82 0.71 23.91 -13.68
C PRO A 82 1.57 24.10 -12.43
N ALA A 83 2.87 24.30 -12.58
CA ALA A 83 3.78 24.54 -11.46
C ALA A 83 3.39 25.76 -10.62
N TYR A 84 3.08 26.89 -11.27
CA TYR A 84 2.69 28.13 -10.57
C TYR A 84 1.35 27.97 -9.85
N THR A 85 0.38 27.32 -10.48
CA THR A 85 -0.92 27.00 -9.86
C THR A 85 -0.74 26.10 -8.63
N GLN A 86 0.12 25.08 -8.75
CA GLN A 86 0.41 24.17 -7.62
C GLN A 86 1.06 24.94 -6.46
N TRP A 87 2.02 25.84 -6.70
CA TRP A 87 2.59 26.67 -5.63
C TRP A 87 1.55 27.59 -5.00
N ALA A 88 0.72 28.25 -5.80
CA ALA A 88 -0.31 29.17 -5.32
C ALA A 88 -1.32 28.48 -4.39
N VAL A 89 -1.66 27.22 -4.66
CA VAL A 89 -2.60 26.44 -3.83
C VAL A 89 -1.89 25.75 -2.67
N ASN A 90 -0.70 25.19 -2.90
CA ASN A 90 0.01 24.39 -1.87
C ASN A 90 0.53 25.26 -0.72
N ILE A 91 1.00 26.50 -0.98
CA ILE A 91 1.53 27.39 0.05
C ILE A 91 0.48 27.72 1.12
N PRO A 92 -0.74 28.20 0.79
CA PRO A 92 -1.79 28.41 1.80
C PRO A 92 -2.17 27.12 2.54
N LEU A 93 -2.36 26.01 1.81
CA LEU A 93 -2.72 24.73 2.43
C LEU A 93 -1.62 24.18 3.35
N PHE A 94 -0.35 24.49 3.06
CA PHE A 94 0.75 24.17 3.97
C PHE A 94 0.60 24.85 5.33
N PHE A 95 0.25 26.15 5.37
CA PHE A 95 0.04 26.86 6.63
C PHE A 95 -1.13 26.28 7.42
N VAL A 96 -2.21 25.89 6.76
CA VAL A 96 -3.34 25.18 7.40
C VAL A 96 -2.88 23.85 7.98
N GLY A 97 -2.10 23.08 7.22
CA GLY A 97 -1.53 21.80 7.67
C GLY A 97 -0.56 21.93 8.84
N LEU A 98 0.26 22.99 8.83
CA LEU A 98 1.17 23.30 9.94
C LEU A 98 0.40 23.51 11.27
N TRP A 99 -0.72 24.19 11.20
CA TRP A 99 -1.58 24.44 12.34
C TRP A 99 -2.23 23.14 12.88
N LEU A 100 -2.68 22.24 11.98
CA LEU A 100 -3.41 21.01 12.36
C LEU A 100 -2.50 19.83 12.74
N LEU A 101 -1.33 19.68 12.10
CA LEU A 101 -0.49 18.47 12.21
C LEU A 101 0.80 18.66 13.00
N GLY A 102 1.14 19.92 13.34
CA GLY A 102 2.28 20.26 14.18
C GLY A 102 3.65 20.30 13.47
N LYS A 103 4.67 20.85 14.19
CA LYS A 103 5.97 21.27 13.62
C LYS A 103 6.83 20.12 13.04
N ARG A 104 6.79 18.92 13.62
CA ARG A 104 7.64 17.80 13.15
C ARG A 104 7.22 17.25 11.78
N TYR A 105 5.94 17.32 11.49
CA TYR A 105 5.38 16.91 10.21
C TYR A 105 5.55 18.01 9.15
N ALA A 106 5.48 19.27 9.58
CA ALA A 106 5.53 20.46 8.74
C ALA A 106 6.77 20.51 7.82
N LEU A 107 7.95 20.12 8.31
CA LEU A 107 9.17 20.15 7.51
C LEU A 107 9.10 19.25 6.25
N LYS A 108 8.53 18.04 6.40
CA LYS A 108 8.38 17.09 5.28
C LYS A 108 7.30 17.55 4.30
N VAL A 109 6.23 18.16 4.81
CA VAL A 109 5.17 18.74 3.99
C VAL A 109 5.68 19.97 3.24
N ALA A 110 6.43 20.85 3.93
CA ALA A 110 7.07 22.01 3.29
C ALA A 110 7.97 21.58 2.12
N LEU A 111 8.81 20.56 2.36
CA LEU A 111 9.69 20.03 1.32
C LEU A 111 8.88 19.54 0.10
N GLY A 112 7.87 18.72 0.30
CA GLY A 112 7.05 18.20 -0.80
C GLY A 112 6.24 19.28 -1.52
N SER A 113 5.67 20.25 -0.78
CA SER A 113 4.89 21.36 -1.34
C SER A 113 5.72 22.30 -2.23
N VAL A 114 7.03 22.41 -1.96
CA VAL A 114 7.94 23.23 -2.77
C VAL A 114 8.56 22.42 -3.91
N VAL A 115 9.00 21.19 -3.61
CA VAL A 115 9.80 20.38 -4.52
C VAL A 115 8.94 19.78 -5.65
N LEU A 116 7.70 19.37 -5.37
CA LEU A 116 6.84 18.81 -6.41
C LEU A 116 6.61 19.83 -7.55
N PRO A 117 6.10 21.04 -7.30
CA PRO A 117 5.93 22.01 -8.39
C PRO A 117 7.26 22.42 -9.07
N LEU A 118 8.37 22.42 -8.32
CA LEU A 118 9.69 22.63 -8.90
C LEU A 118 10.04 21.53 -9.92
N PHE A 119 9.83 20.27 -9.57
CA PHE A 119 10.04 19.17 -10.52
C PHE A 119 9.05 19.20 -11.68
N VAL A 120 7.81 19.62 -11.47
CA VAL A 120 6.84 19.85 -12.56
C VAL A 120 7.36 20.92 -13.52
N LEU A 121 7.95 22.00 -13.00
CA LEU A 121 8.56 23.04 -13.83
C LEU A 121 9.78 22.51 -14.60
N LEU A 122 10.67 21.78 -13.94
CA LEU A 122 11.89 21.26 -14.56
C LEU A 122 11.62 20.18 -15.63
N THR A 123 10.56 19.39 -15.48
CA THR A 123 10.18 18.33 -16.44
C THR A 123 9.15 18.79 -17.46
N SER A 124 8.73 20.06 -17.46
CA SER A 124 7.67 20.58 -18.34
C SER A 124 7.99 20.53 -19.84
N HIS A 125 9.27 20.38 -20.19
CA HIS A 125 9.73 20.33 -21.57
C HIS A 125 9.88 18.88 -22.11
N TRP A 126 9.53 17.87 -21.31
CA TRP A 126 9.62 16.49 -21.74
C TRP A 126 8.49 16.14 -22.69
N ASP A 127 8.82 15.48 -23.79
CA ASP A 127 7.84 15.04 -24.76
C ASP A 127 7.02 13.86 -24.23
N THR A 128 5.73 13.86 -24.57
CA THR A 128 4.84 12.78 -24.19
C THR A 128 5.12 11.51 -24.99
N PRO A 129 5.18 10.35 -24.34
CA PRO A 129 5.33 9.07 -25.05
C PRO A 129 4.05 8.58 -25.73
N THR A 130 2.90 9.17 -25.40
CA THR A 130 1.60 8.78 -25.98
C THR A 130 0.58 9.91 -25.95
N HIS A 131 -0.18 10.03 -27.03
CA HIS A 131 -1.36 10.91 -27.13
C HIS A 131 -2.67 10.12 -26.97
N ASN A 132 -2.61 8.83 -26.61
CA ASN A 132 -3.81 8.05 -26.32
C ASN A 132 -4.25 8.35 -24.87
N PRO A 133 -5.44 8.96 -24.64
CA PRO A 133 -5.88 9.38 -23.31
C PRO A 133 -6.03 8.22 -22.32
N LEU A 134 -6.45 7.03 -22.80
CA LEU A 134 -6.58 5.86 -21.93
C LEU A 134 -5.23 5.35 -21.44
N LEU A 135 -4.25 5.23 -22.33
CA LEU A 135 -2.89 4.84 -21.94
C LEU A 135 -2.27 5.89 -21.02
N ALA A 136 -2.47 7.17 -21.33
CA ALA A 136 -1.99 8.26 -20.49
C ALA A 136 -2.64 8.25 -19.10
N ALA A 137 -3.93 7.96 -18.97
CA ALA A 137 -4.62 7.81 -17.70
C ALA A 137 -4.05 6.65 -16.88
N ILE A 138 -3.81 5.49 -17.52
CA ILE A 138 -3.29 4.30 -16.83
C ILE A 138 -1.83 4.52 -16.39
N TYR A 139 -0.92 4.84 -17.32
CA TYR A 139 0.50 4.99 -16.99
C TYR A 139 0.78 6.23 -16.14
N GLY A 140 0.06 7.32 -16.39
CA GLY A 140 0.08 8.50 -15.54
C GLY A 140 -0.41 8.20 -14.13
N GLY A 141 -1.52 7.45 -14.02
CA GLY A 141 -2.07 7.00 -12.75
C GLY A 141 -1.12 6.09 -11.96
N ILE A 142 -0.45 5.14 -12.64
CA ILE A 142 0.59 4.30 -12.00
C ILE A 142 1.72 5.18 -11.47
N GLY A 143 2.28 6.06 -12.29
CA GLY A 143 3.43 6.87 -11.91
C GLY A 143 3.10 7.87 -10.80
N VAL A 144 1.97 8.56 -10.89
CA VAL A 144 1.49 9.45 -9.82
C VAL A 144 1.23 8.66 -8.54
N GLY A 145 0.59 7.51 -8.63
CA GLY A 145 0.32 6.63 -7.49
C GLY A 145 1.61 6.10 -6.84
N LEU A 146 2.61 5.71 -7.63
CA LEU A 146 3.95 5.34 -7.13
C LEU A 146 4.60 6.51 -6.41
N GLY A 147 4.62 7.69 -7.03
CA GLY A 147 5.20 8.89 -6.44
C GLY A 147 4.54 9.26 -5.11
N LEU A 148 3.21 9.39 -5.08
CA LEU A 148 2.45 9.68 -3.86
C LEU A 148 2.61 8.59 -2.80
N GLY A 149 2.56 7.33 -3.20
CA GLY A 149 2.73 6.20 -2.29
C GLY A 149 4.09 6.25 -1.58
N ILE A 150 5.18 6.56 -2.31
CA ILE A 150 6.53 6.70 -1.73
C ILE A 150 6.60 7.91 -0.79
N VAL A 151 6.02 9.05 -1.18
CA VAL A 151 5.97 10.26 -0.33
C VAL A 151 5.24 9.98 0.99
N PHE A 152 4.07 9.34 0.91
CA PHE A 152 3.27 8.99 2.09
C PHE A 152 3.99 7.97 2.98
N ARG A 153 4.69 6.98 2.40
CA ARG A 153 5.51 6.01 3.15
C ARG A 153 6.66 6.69 3.90
N GLY A 154 7.21 7.76 3.34
CA GLY A 154 8.18 8.63 4.01
C GLY A 154 7.60 9.47 5.14
N GLY A 155 6.29 9.38 5.38
CA GLY A 155 5.56 10.22 6.33
C GLY A 155 5.58 11.70 5.91
N GLY A 156 5.66 11.98 4.61
CA GLY A 156 5.57 13.30 4.01
C GLY A 156 4.23 13.54 3.32
N SER A 157 4.08 14.69 2.69
CA SER A 157 2.99 15.04 1.77
C SER A 157 3.54 15.95 0.67
N THR A 158 2.91 15.89 -0.48
CA THR A 158 3.17 16.83 -1.59
C THR A 158 2.46 18.16 -1.41
N GLY A 159 1.80 18.36 -0.26
CA GLY A 159 0.95 19.53 -0.01
C GLY A 159 -0.45 19.37 -0.58
N GLY A 160 -1.19 20.47 -0.62
CA GLY A 160 -2.50 20.54 -1.26
C GLY A 160 -3.52 19.52 -0.73
N LEU A 161 -4.33 18.98 -1.64
CA LEU A 161 -5.37 17.98 -1.28
C LEU A 161 -4.78 16.65 -0.79
N GLY A 162 -3.52 16.33 -1.12
CA GLY A 162 -2.83 15.17 -0.54
C GLY A 162 -2.64 15.28 0.98
N LEU A 163 -2.48 16.50 1.51
CA LEU A 163 -2.47 16.75 2.95
C LEU A 163 -3.86 16.54 3.56
N ALA A 164 -4.91 17.03 2.89
CA ALA A 164 -6.29 16.82 3.33
C ALA A 164 -6.64 15.32 3.34
N ALA A 165 -6.20 14.54 2.34
CA ALA A 165 -6.37 13.10 2.29
C ALA A 165 -5.69 12.37 3.46
N GLN A 166 -4.49 12.80 3.87
CA GLN A 166 -3.82 12.24 5.04
C GLN A 166 -4.54 12.59 6.35
N ILE A 167 -5.09 13.79 6.46
CA ILE A 167 -5.93 14.18 7.61
C ILE A 167 -7.16 13.28 7.66
N LEU A 168 -7.87 13.11 6.53
CA LEU A 168 -9.03 12.23 6.45
C LEU A 168 -8.69 10.79 6.85
N HIS A 169 -7.62 10.21 6.28
CA HIS A 169 -7.12 8.89 6.64
C HIS A 169 -6.89 8.75 8.16
N ARG A 170 -6.22 9.72 8.78
CA ARG A 170 -5.88 9.70 10.21
C ARG A 170 -7.11 9.69 11.13
N TYR A 171 -8.17 10.42 10.77
CA TYR A 171 -9.37 10.56 11.61
C TYR A 171 -10.44 9.50 11.33
N THR A 172 -10.47 8.93 10.12
CA THR A 172 -11.52 7.98 9.71
C THR A 172 -11.05 6.54 9.61
N GLY A 173 -9.73 6.30 9.53
CA GLY A 173 -9.16 4.97 9.28
C GLY A 173 -9.34 4.46 7.85
N LEU A 174 -9.90 5.26 6.92
CA LEU A 174 -10.00 4.91 5.50
C LEU A 174 -8.60 4.70 4.91
N SER A 175 -8.45 3.86 3.85
CA SER A 175 -7.15 3.74 3.18
C SER A 175 -6.70 5.08 2.60
N LEU A 176 -5.37 5.28 2.46
CA LEU A 176 -4.83 6.50 1.89
C LEU A 176 -5.28 6.69 0.43
N GLY A 177 -5.32 5.60 -0.34
CA GLY A 177 -5.82 5.65 -1.71
C GLY A 177 -7.27 6.10 -1.80
N LEU A 178 -8.15 5.57 -0.94
CA LEU A 178 -9.55 6.00 -0.88
C LEU A 178 -9.69 7.46 -0.41
N SER A 179 -8.89 7.88 0.57
CA SER A 179 -8.90 9.26 1.06
C SER A 179 -8.48 10.26 -0.04
N VAL A 180 -7.48 9.91 -0.86
CA VAL A 180 -7.10 10.67 -2.05
C VAL A 180 -8.24 10.67 -3.06
N ALA A 181 -8.85 9.50 -3.33
CA ALA A 181 -9.91 9.37 -4.32
C ALA A 181 -11.15 10.23 -4.01
N ILE A 182 -11.47 10.46 -2.74
CA ILE A 182 -12.58 11.33 -2.34
C ILE A 182 -12.34 12.77 -2.78
N PHE A 183 -11.17 13.32 -2.47
CA PHE A 183 -10.85 14.71 -2.85
C PHE A 183 -10.62 14.86 -4.35
N ASP A 184 -9.97 13.90 -4.97
CA ASP A 184 -9.69 13.91 -6.39
C ASP A 184 -10.97 13.74 -7.21
N GLY A 185 -11.93 12.94 -6.73
CA GLY A 185 -13.23 12.76 -7.34
C GLY A 185 -14.01 14.08 -7.48
N CYS A 186 -13.94 14.96 -6.48
CA CYS A 186 -14.55 16.29 -6.56
C CYS A 186 -13.94 17.11 -7.71
N VAL A 187 -12.63 17.07 -7.89
CA VAL A 187 -11.94 17.77 -8.99
C VAL A 187 -12.31 17.19 -10.34
N ILE A 188 -12.44 15.85 -10.44
CA ILE A 188 -12.82 15.16 -11.67
C ILE A 188 -14.25 15.49 -12.07
N ILE A 189 -15.18 15.56 -11.10
CA ILE A 189 -16.55 16.00 -11.38
C ILE A 189 -16.55 17.42 -11.95
N ALA A 190 -15.77 18.33 -11.34
CA ALA A 190 -15.63 19.69 -11.86
C ALA A 190 -15.03 19.69 -13.28
N ALA A 191 -14.01 18.86 -13.56
CA ALA A 191 -13.44 18.73 -14.90
C ALA A 191 -14.46 18.23 -15.93
N GLY A 192 -15.28 17.27 -15.55
CA GLY A 192 -16.36 16.74 -16.40
C GLY A 192 -17.40 17.79 -16.77
N LEU A 193 -17.73 18.68 -15.86
CA LEU A 193 -18.66 19.77 -16.07
C LEU A 193 -18.06 20.92 -16.90
N LEU A 194 -16.75 21.19 -16.72
CA LEU A 194 -16.07 22.33 -17.34
C LEU A 194 -15.45 22.01 -18.70
N ILE A 195 -14.98 20.80 -18.92
CA ILE A 195 -14.31 20.41 -20.17
C ILE A 195 -15.22 19.49 -20.99
N SER A 196 -15.34 18.23 -20.58
CA SER A 196 -16.24 17.26 -21.20
C SER A 196 -16.40 16.02 -20.30
N PRO A 197 -17.54 15.31 -20.42
CA PRO A 197 -17.73 14.03 -19.71
C PRO A 197 -16.70 12.97 -20.09
N GLU A 198 -16.20 12.95 -21.31
CA GLU A 198 -15.19 12.00 -21.78
C GLU A 198 -13.86 12.16 -21.05
N VAL A 199 -13.39 13.40 -20.87
CA VAL A 199 -12.18 13.71 -20.08
C VAL A 199 -12.35 13.24 -18.64
N ALA A 200 -13.52 13.43 -18.05
CA ALA A 200 -13.80 12.95 -16.70
C ALA A 200 -13.76 11.41 -16.61
N LEU A 201 -14.23 10.69 -17.62
CA LEU A 201 -14.17 9.23 -17.66
C LEU A 201 -12.72 8.73 -17.70
N TYR A 202 -11.86 9.33 -18.52
CA TYR A 202 -10.42 9.00 -18.50
C TYR A 202 -9.77 9.36 -17.17
N ALA A 203 -10.12 10.50 -16.59
CA ALA A 203 -9.63 10.90 -15.27
C ALA A 203 -10.07 9.94 -14.17
N LEU A 204 -11.29 9.39 -14.21
CA LEU A 204 -11.75 8.34 -13.28
C LEU A 204 -10.95 7.04 -13.40
N VAL A 205 -10.57 6.63 -14.62
CA VAL A 205 -9.67 5.49 -14.82
C VAL A 205 -8.32 5.79 -14.16
N GLY A 206 -7.74 6.97 -14.42
CA GLY A 206 -6.49 7.40 -13.79
C GLY A 206 -6.59 7.44 -12.26
N LEU A 207 -7.68 7.96 -11.71
CA LEU A 207 -7.95 7.99 -10.28
C LEU A 207 -7.98 6.60 -9.67
N PHE A 208 -8.71 5.66 -10.28
CA PHE A 208 -8.77 4.28 -9.81
C PHE A 208 -7.38 3.64 -9.78
N VAL A 209 -6.61 3.80 -10.85
CA VAL A 209 -5.23 3.26 -10.94
C VAL A 209 -4.33 3.91 -9.89
N THR A 210 -4.38 5.24 -9.75
CA THR A 210 -3.61 5.98 -8.75
C THR A 210 -3.93 5.49 -7.33
N SER A 211 -5.20 5.43 -6.98
CA SER A 211 -5.67 4.99 -5.66
C SER A 211 -5.19 3.57 -5.32
N LYS A 212 -5.35 2.63 -6.26
CA LYS A 212 -4.87 1.25 -6.09
C LYS A 212 -3.35 1.16 -5.97
N THR A 213 -2.62 1.96 -6.74
CA THR A 213 -1.16 2.00 -6.67
C THR A 213 -0.69 2.54 -5.32
N ILE A 214 -1.32 3.60 -4.81
CA ILE A 214 -1.03 4.12 -3.45
C ILE A 214 -1.24 3.03 -2.40
N ASP A 215 -2.39 2.35 -2.41
CA ASP A 215 -2.71 1.30 -1.43
C ASP A 215 -1.70 0.14 -1.49
N ILE A 216 -1.28 -0.27 -2.68
CA ILE A 216 -0.25 -1.31 -2.87
C ILE A 216 1.09 -0.87 -2.28
N ILE A 217 1.50 0.39 -2.49
CA ILE A 217 2.77 0.91 -1.95
C ILE A 217 2.71 1.04 -0.43
N GLN A 218 1.55 1.41 0.13
CA GLN A 218 1.37 1.60 1.58
C GLN A 218 1.27 0.27 2.33
N SER A 219 0.37 -0.61 1.89
CA SER A 219 0.07 -1.87 2.58
C SER A 219 0.91 -3.05 2.09
N GLY A 220 1.58 -2.90 0.93
CA GLY A 220 2.15 -4.02 0.18
C GLY A 220 1.07 -4.84 -0.53
N LEU A 221 1.50 -5.73 -1.39
CA LEU A 221 0.62 -6.76 -1.93
C LEU A 221 0.28 -7.73 -0.79
N PRO A 222 -0.98 -8.19 -0.65
CA PRO A 222 -1.34 -9.21 0.32
C PRO A 222 -0.58 -10.50 -0.04
N VAL A 223 0.54 -10.72 0.65
CA VAL A 223 1.47 -11.83 0.34
C VAL A 223 1.07 -13.09 1.11
N SER A 224 0.28 -12.94 2.17
CA SER A 224 -0.09 -14.05 3.06
C SER A 224 -1.60 -14.32 3.03
N LYS A 225 -1.93 -15.59 3.21
CA LYS A 225 -3.30 -16.10 3.36
C LYS A 225 -3.39 -16.88 4.66
N VAL A 226 -4.50 -16.78 5.35
CA VAL A 226 -4.84 -17.69 6.42
C VAL A 226 -5.82 -18.74 5.90
N ALA A 227 -5.52 -20.00 6.15
CA ALA A 227 -6.42 -21.11 5.85
C ALA A 227 -6.94 -21.71 7.15
N PHE A 228 -8.25 -21.93 7.22
CA PHE A 228 -8.91 -22.72 8.22
C PHE A 228 -9.35 -24.03 7.57
N ILE A 229 -8.91 -25.17 8.12
CA ILE A 229 -9.12 -26.48 7.52
C ILE A 229 -9.82 -27.36 8.55
N ILE A 230 -10.98 -27.89 8.18
CA ILE A 230 -11.74 -28.86 8.95
C ILE A 230 -11.68 -30.19 8.19
N SER A 231 -11.05 -31.18 8.79
CA SER A 231 -10.79 -32.48 8.18
C SER A 231 -11.21 -33.60 9.11
N SER A 232 -11.53 -34.74 8.52
CA SER A 232 -11.73 -36.01 9.26
C SER A 232 -10.42 -36.63 9.75
N GLU A 233 -9.26 -36.21 9.16
CA GLU A 233 -7.93 -36.72 9.45
C GLU A 233 -6.99 -35.56 9.95
N PRO A 234 -7.36 -34.86 11.05
CA PRO A 234 -6.65 -33.63 11.43
C PRO A 234 -5.19 -33.88 11.85
N GLU A 235 -4.89 -35.04 12.47
CA GLU A 235 -3.52 -35.36 12.90
C GLU A 235 -2.59 -35.58 11.69
N LYS A 236 -3.01 -36.42 10.75
CA LYS A 236 -2.27 -36.76 9.54
C LYS A 236 -2.05 -35.50 8.69
N LEU A 237 -3.09 -34.67 8.58
CA LEU A 237 -3.01 -33.43 7.84
C LEU A 237 -2.08 -32.43 8.52
N SER A 238 -2.06 -32.39 9.87
CA SER A 238 -1.11 -31.57 10.63
C SER A 238 0.33 -31.95 10.34
N GLU A 239 0.64 -33.25 10.34
CA GLU A 239 1.99 -33.73 10.01
C GLU A 239 2.39 -33.38 8.58
N THR A 240 1.50 -33.58 7.61
CA THR A 240 1.73 -33.23 6.21
C THR A 240 2.01 -31.72 6.04
N ILE A 241 1.25 -30.86 6.73
CA ILE A 241 1.48 -29.41 6.67
C ILE A 241 2.82 -29.03 7.31
N LEU A 242 3.16 -29.62 8.45
CA LEU A 242 4.41 -29.33 9.16
C LEU A 242 5.65 -29.78 8.37
N TYR A 243 5.62 -30.97 7.75
CA TYR A 243 6.80 -31.56 7.14
C TYR A 243 6.90 -31.34 5.63
N ASP A 244 5.78 -31.40 4.89
CA ASP A 244 5.80 -31.29 3.43
C ASP A 244 5.63 -29.84 2.94
N LEU A 245 4.90 -29.01 3.71
CA LEU A 245 4.74 -27.60 3.41
C LEU A 245 5.73 -26.71 4.17
N ASP A 246 6.35 -27.26 5.23
CA ASP A 246 7.28 -26.53 6.13
C ASP A 246 6.63 -25.27 6.73
N ARG A 247 5.38 -25.42 7.23
CA ARG A 247 4.60 -24.35 7.82
C ARG A 247 4.06 -24.75 9.19
N GLY A 248 4.23 -23.82 10.15
CA GLY A 248 3.57 -23.94 11.45
C GLY A 248 2.06 -23.85 11.33
N LEU A 249 1.36 -24.53 12.20
CA LEU A 249 -0.10 -24.46 12.30
C LEU A 249 -0.55 -24.39 13.75
N THR A 250 -1.77 -23.93 13.95
CA THR A 250 -2.44 -23.94 15.25
C THR A 250 -3.68 -24.80 15.16
N LYS A 251 -3.86 -25.74 16.12
CA LYS A 251 -5.07 -26.50 16.29
C LYS A 251 -6.05 -25.71 17.16
N LEU A 252 -7.27 -25.52 16.68
CA LEU A 252 -8.36 -24.85 17.39
C LEU A 252 -9.46 -25.88 17.64
N ASP A 253 -9.91 -25.98 18.86
CA ASP A 253 -11.05 -26.87 19.20
C ASP A 253 -12.36 -26.13 18.88
N GLY A 254 -13.25 -26.82 18.21
CA GLY A 254 -14.56 -26.31 17.83
C GLY A 254 -15.62 -27.40 17.90
N HIS A 255 -16.88 -27.03 17.74
CA HIS A 255 -18.00 -27.95 17.69
C HIS A 255 -18.85 -27.69 16.45
N GLY A 256 -19.33 -28.74 15.82
CA GLY A 256 -20.27 -28.62 14.71
C GLY A 256 -21.57 -27.98 15.20
N GLY A 257 -21.96 -26.85 14.58
CA GLY A 257 -23.15 -26.10 15.00
C GLY A 257 -24.46 -26.89 14.88
N TYR A 258 -24.52 -27.87 13.98
CA TYR A 258 -25.69 -28.74 13.79
C TYR A 258 -25.57 -30.07 14.57
N SER A 259 -24.40 -30.71 14.52
CA SER A 259 -24.20 -32.04 15.13
C SER A 259 -23.80 -31.96 16.60
N GLY A 260 -23.26 -30.84 17.08
CA GLY A 260 -22.66 -30.72 18.41
C GLY A 260 -21.34 -31.47 18.59
N GLU A 261 -20.89 -32.22 17.56
CA GLU A 261 -19.65 -33.00 17.63
C GLU A 261 -18.41 -32.12 17.72
N GLY A 262 -17.43 -32.55 18.55
CA GLY A 262 -16.13 -31.91 18.62
C GLY A 262 -15.35 -32.05 17.31
N ARG A 263 -14.76 -30.96 16.83
CA ARG A 263 -13.95 -30.94 15.61
C ARG A 263 -12.73 -30.09 15.81
N THR A 264 -11.57 -30.54 15.29
CA THR A 264 -10.35 -29.78 15.28
C THR A 264 -10.27 -28.97 13.99
N VAL A 265 -10.10 -27.67 14.12
CA VAL A 265 -9.85 -26.74 13.01
C VAL A 265 -8.36 -26.43 12.95
N LEU A 266 -7.72 -26.72 11.83
CA LEU A 266 -6.32 -26.39 11.61
C LEU A 266 -6.23 -24.98 11.01
N MET A 267 -5.60 -24.06 11.74
CA MET A 267 -5.30 -22.71 11.25
C MET A 267 -3.85 -22.67 10.80
N VAL A 268 -3.63 -22.36 9.53
CA VAL A 268 -2.29 -22.24 8.93
C VAL A 268 -2.17 -20.94 8.13
N VAL A 269 -1.02 -20.27 8.25
CA VAL A 269 -0.72 -19.09 7.44
C VAL A 269 0.30 -19.48 6.39
N VAL A 270 -0.01 -19.17 5.13
CA VAL A 270 0.81 -19.53 3.97
C VAL A 270 1.00 -18.33 3.05
N GLY A 271 2.08 -18.33 2.29
CA GLY A 271 2.29 -17.36 1.22
C GLY A 271 1.29 -17.56 0.07
N GLN A 272 1.01 -16.49 -0.68
CA GLN A 272 0.10 -16.53 -1.83
C GLN A 272 0.44 -17.67 -2.82
N MET A 273 1.73 -17.90 -3.09
CA MET A 273 2.20 -18.94 -4.02
C MET A 273 2.08 -20.35 -3.46
N GLU A 274 2.00 -20.50 -2.14
CA GLU A 274 1.91 -21.80 -1.47
C GLU A 274 0.46 -22.33 -1.36
N VAL A 275 -0.52 -21.45 -1.62
CA VAL A 275 -1.95 -21.81 -1.55
C VAL A 275 -2.31 -23.00 -2.43
N ALA A 276 -1.75 -23.05 -3.64
CA ALA A 276 -1.99 -24.16 -4.57
C ALA A 276 -1.45 -25.47 -4.00
N LYS A 277 -0.23 -25.46 -3.46
CA LYS A 277 0.40 -26.62 -2.81
C LYS A 277 -0.37 -27.05 -1.57
N LEU A 278 -0.79 -26.10 -0.73
CA LEU A 278 -1.64 -26.41 0.44
C LEU A 278 -2.93 -27.12 0.02
N LYS A 279 -3.66 -26.61 -0.97
CA LYS A 279 -4.90 -27.24 -1.47
C LYS A 279 -4.66 -28.65 -1.98
N GLN A 280 -3.55 -28.87 -2.68
CA GLN A 280 -3.19 -30.18 -3.20
C GLN A 280 -2.89 -31.17 -2.06
N LEU A 281 -2.11 -30.75 -1.05
CA LEU A 281 -1.79 -31.56 0.12
C LEU A 281 -3.06 -31.91 0.92
N VAL A 282 -3.94 -30.95 1.17
CA VAL A 282 -5.20 -31.21 1.87
C VAL A 282 -6.03 -32.26 1.13
N ARG A 283 -6.21 -32.09 -0.19
CA ARG A 283 -6.99 -33.03 -1.00
C ARG A 283 -6.37 -34.42 -1.08
N SER A 284 -5.05 -34.55 -0.99
CA SER A 284 -4.37 -35.85 -1.01
C SER A 284 -4.56 -36.61 0.28
N VAL A 285 -4.75 -35.94 1.42
CA VAL A 285 -4.97 -36.53 2.74
C VAL A 285 -6.47 -36.79 2.99
N ASP A 286 -7.28 -35.75 2.74
CA ASP A 286 -8.73 -35.80 2.94
C ASP A 286 -9.44 -35.05 1.79
N PRO A 287 -9.96 -35.79 0.80
CA PRO A 287 -10.70 -35.17 -0.32
C PRO A 287 -11.99 -34.45 0.11
N THR A 288 -12.52 -34.77 1.29
CA THR A 288 -13.77 -34.20 1.84
C THR A 288 -13.53 -33.04 2.79
N ALA A 289 -12.26 -32.69 3.05
CA ALA A 289 -11.90 -31.58 3.95
C ALA A 289 -12.50 -30.24 3.50
N PHE A 290 -13.05 -29.52 4.47
CA PHE A 290 -13.58 -28.19 4.24
C PHE A 290 -12.48 -27.14 4.50
N VAL A 291 -12.19 -26.31 3.49
CA VAL A 291 -11.08 -25.35 3.53
C VAL A 291 -11.60 -23.94 3.26
N ILE A 292 -11.41 -23.05 4.23
CA ILE A 292 -11.66 -21.60 4.09
C ILE A 292 -10.32 -20.92 3.92
N ILE A 293 -10.15 -20.13 2.87
CA ILE A 293 -8.94 -19.34 2.65
C ILE A 293 -9.32 -17.86 2.58
N SER A 294 -8.74 -17.07 3.49
CA SER A 294 -8.96 -15.63 3.55
C SER A 294 -7.66 -14.86 3.32
N ASN A 295 -7.78 -13.66 2.78
CA ASN A 295 -6.65 -12.72 2.70
C ASN A 295 -6.32 -12.22 4.10
N THR A 296 -5.03 -12.17 4.43
CA THR A 296 -4.60 -11.43 5.60
C THR A 296 -3.72 -10.27 5.17
N SER A 297 -4.01 -9.08 5.71
CA SER A 297 -3.31 -7.85 5.34
C SER A 297 -1.89 -7.84 5.89
N GLU A 298 -1.71 -8.42 7.08
CA GLU A 298 -0.44 -8.41 7.79
C GLU A 298 -0.33 -9.64 8.68
N VAL A 299 0.83 -10.28 8.63
CA VAL A 299 1.20 -11.36 9.56
C VAL A 299 2.57 -11.02 10.12
N VAL A 300 2.62 -10.85 11.43
CA VAL A 300 3.83 -10.53 12.18
C VAL A 300 4.12 -11.68 13.13
N GLY A 301 5.32 -12.19 13.14
CA GLY A 301 5.72 -13.26 14.03
C GLY A 301 6.84 -14.15 13.46
N GLU A 302 7.16 -15.21 14.19
CA GLU A 302 8.19 -16.16 13.82
C GLU A 302 7.81 -16.89 12.50
N GLY A 303 8.71 -16.83 11.51
CA GLY A 303 8.44 -17.36 10.16
C GLY A 303 7.83 -16.35 9.17
N PHE A 304 7.36 -15.20 9.62
CA PHE A 304 6.86 -14.07 8.82
C PHE A 304 7.67 -12.79 9.10
N LYS A 305 7.47 -11.73 8.30
CA LYS A 305 8.21 -10.48 8.47
C LYS A 305 8.10 -9.98 9.92
N LEU A 306 9.23 -9.87 10.60
CA LEU A 306 9.38 -9.02 11.77
C LEU A 306 9.69 -7.63 11.24
N GLU A 307 8.84 -6.64 11.51
CA GLU A 307 9.20 -5.23 11.28
C GLU A 307 10.41 -4.78 12.12
#